data_ee6edc00e5370894748a5aac53063537
#
_entry.id   ee6edc00e5370894748a5aac53063537
#
_cell.length_a   1.000
_cell.length_b   1.000
_cell.length_c   1.000
_cell.angle_alpha   90.00
_cell.angle_beta   90.00
_cell.angle_gamma   90.00
#
_symmetry.space_group_name_H-M   'P 1'
#
loop_
_entity.id
_entity.type
_entity.pdbx_description
1 polymer ?
#
loop_
_entity_poly.entity_id
_entity_poly.type
_entity_poly.pdbx_seq_one_letter_code
_entity_poly.pdbx_strand_id
1 'polypeptide(L)'
;IHSIATYLNKALTKLGFVQKNELFFDTLCLELPEHVSQQKLRTIALSKEVNLRYLDNGMVGLSIDETTDIKKLNVLLSIFCIAAEEPIIEVTDVTENSSINREMRRRTSFLTHEVFNKYHTETEMMRYIKRLERKDISLAHSMISLGSCTMKLNAAQEMTPLSNAGFMNIHPLVPEDQAKGYQTLIENLSEQLKVITGFAGMTLQPNSGAAGEYTGLRVIRAYQESIGQGHRNKILIPSSAHGTNPASAVQCGYTTVTCACDEKGNVDVEDLRAKAEANKDELAALMITYPSTHGIFEPEIKQICDIIHACGAQVYMDGANMNAQVGLTNPGTIGADVCHLNLHKTFASPHGGGGPGVGPVGVAEHLVPFLPGHFMFGNEA
;
A
#
# COMPACT_ATOMS: atom_id res chain seq x y z
N ILE A 1 6.34 -24.69 -9.90
CA ILE A 1 5.22 -23.85 -10.34
C ILE A 1 4.88 -24.19 -11.80
N HIS A 2 5.72 -23.82 -12.76
CA HIS A 2 5.42 -23.95 -14.19
C HIS A 2 5.10 -25.38 -14.66
N SER A 3 5.76 -26.40 -14.12
CA SER A 3 5.46 -27.81 -14.43
C SER A 3 4.04 -28.19 -14.02
N ILE A 4 3.60 -27.76 -12.84
CA ILE A 4 2.23 -27.97 -12.35
C ILE A 4 1.21 -27.24 -13.24
N ALA A 5 1.48 -25.98 -13.59
CA ALA A 5 0.61 -25.22 -14.49
C ALA A 5 0.51 -25.87 -15.87
N THR A 6 1.61 -26.37 -16.43
CA THR A 6 1.66 -27.06 -17.71
C THR A 6 0.87 -28.38 -17.66
N TYR A 7 1.04 -29.16 -16.58
CA TYR A 7 0.28 -30.38 -16.37
C TYR A 7 -1.21 -30.11 -16.27
N LEU A 8 -1.57 -29.13 -15.42
CA LEU A 8 -2.96 -28.73 -15.21
C LEU A 8 -3.62 -28.28 -16.52
N ASN A 9 -2.95 -27.45 -17.32
CA ASN A 9 -3.45 -27.06 -18.63
C ASN A 9 -3.76 -28.27 -19.52
N LYS A 10 -2.84 -29.25 -19.61
CA LYS A 10 -3.04 -30.46 -20.40
C LYS A 10 -4.22 -31.31 -19.90
N ALA A 11 -4.36 -31.45 -18.59
CA ALA A 11 -5.45 -32.16 -17.96
C ALA A 11 -6.82 -31.49 -18.23
N LEU A 12 -6.88 -30.18 -18.05
CA LEU A 12 -8.09 -29.37 -18.28
C LEU A 12 -8.49 -29.33 -19.75
N THR A 13 -7.53 -29.30 -20.67
CA THR A 13 -7.81 -29.39 -22.11
C THR A 13 -8.52 -30.70 -22.47
N LYS A 14 -8.14 -31.83 -21.83
CA LYS A 14 -8.83 -33.11 -22.03
C LYS A 14 -10.27 -33.13 -21.51
N LEU A 15 -10.56 -32.30 -20.51
CA LEU A 15 -11.90 -32.09 -19.96
C LEU A 15 -12.72 -31.04 -20.74
N GLY A 16 -12.21 -30.54 -21.85
CA GLY A 16 -12.89 -29.57 -22.71
C GLY A 16 -12.70 -28.10 -22.36
N PHE A 17 -11.88 -27.75 -21.32
CA PHE A 17 -11.54 -26.39 -21.04
C PHE A 17 -10.45 -25.89 -22.01
N VAL A 18 -10.59 -24.66 -22.51
CA VAL A 18 -9.67 -24.11 -23.51
C VAL A 18 -8.84 -22.97 -22.92
N GLN A 19 -7.52 -23.18 -22.80
CA GLN A 19 -6.59 -22.14 -22.41
C GLN A 19 -6.48 -21.08 -23.51
N LYS A 20 -6.73 -19.82 -23.17
CA LYS A 20 -6.75 -18.71 -24.14
C LYS A 20 -5.38 -18.12 -24.41
N ASN A 21 -4.46 -18.17 -23.45
CA ASN A 21 -3.11 -17.64 -23.63
C ASN A 21 -2.22 -18.72 -24.27
N GLU A 22 -1.66 -18.46 -25.43
CA GLU A 22 -0.73 -19.37 -26.10
C GLU A 22 0.51 -19.64 -25.25
N LEU A 23 1.04 -18.59 -24.60
CA LEU A 23 2.16 -18.67 -23.67
C LEU A 23 1.72 -18.28 -22.27
N PHE A 24 2.13 -19.05 -21.30
CA PHE A 24 1.90 -18.79 -19.87
C PHE A 24 3.06 -19.31 -19.03
N PHE A 25 3.18 -18.82 -17.80
CA PHE A 25 4.13 -19.36 -16.82
C PHE A 25 3.39 -20.11 -15.71
N ASP A 26 2.54 -19.44 -14.96
CA ASP A 26 1.83 -19.93 -13.78
C ASP A 26 0.31 -19.71 -13.84
N THR A 27 -0.14 -18.80 -14.69
CA THR A 27 -1.53 -18.36 -14.73
C THR A 27 -2.23 -18.86 -15.99
N LEU A 28 -3.36 -19.54 -15.80
CA LEU A 28 -4.24 -20.01 -16.86
C LEU A 28 -5.48 -19.13 -16.95
N CYS A 29 -5.93 -18.86 -18.17
CA CYS A 29 -7.18 -18.19 -18.49
C CYS A 29 -8.03 -19.12 -19.36
N LEU A 30 -9.07 -19.70 -18.77
CA LEU A 30 -9.81 -20.81 -19.33
C LEU A 30 -11.19 -20.37 -19.83
N GLU A 31 -11.50 -20.73 -21.07
CA GLU A 31 -12.85 -20.77 -21.59
C GLU A 31 -13.51 -22.08 -21.11
N LEU A 32 -14.74 -21.98 -20.65
CA LEU A 32 -15.47 -23.13 -20.12
C LEU A 32 -16.17 -23.91 -21.25
N PRO A 33 -16.30 -25.25 -21.13
CA PRO A 33 -17.16 -26.05 -22.01
C PRO A 33 -18.62 -25.57 -21.92
N GLU A 34 -19.40 -25.71 -22.99
CA GLU A 34 -20.79 -25.22 -23.06
C GLU A 34 -21.70 -25.72 -21.92
N HIS A 35 -21.46 -26.92 -21.39
CA HIS A 35 -22.23 -27.50 -20.30
C HIS A 35 -21.77 -27.12 -18.90
N VAL A 36 -20.70 -26.31 -18.79
CA VAL A 36 -20.12 -25.81 -17.52
C VAL A 36 -20.34 -24.33 -17.38
N SER A 37 -21.18 -23.90 -16.44
CA SER A 37 -21.33 -22.49 -16.11
C SER A 37 -20.31 -22.05 -15.05
N GLN A 38 -19.93 -20.76 -15.08
CA GLN A 38 -19.11 -20.17 -14.00
C GLN A 38 -19.74 -20.39 -12.62
N GLN A 39 -21.07 -20.28 -12.52
CA GLN A 39 -21.78 -20.47 -11.24
C GLN A 39 -21.64 -21.90 -10.71
N LYS A 40 -21.78 -22.92 -11.59
CA LYS A 40 -21.56 -24.34 -11.23
C LYS A 40 -20.12 -24.52 -10.70
N LEU A 41 -19.14 -24.05 -11.46
CA LEU A 41 -17.73 -24.16 -11.09
C LEU A 41 -17.43 -23.43 -9.76
N ARG A 42 -17.98 -22.22 -9.58
CA ARG A 42 -17.83 -21.44 -8.34
C ARG A 42 -18.38 -22.17 -7.12
N THR A 43 -19.58 -22.74 -7.24
CA THR A 43 -20.19 -23.50 -6.14
C THR A 43 -19.33 -24.68 -5.72
N ILE A 44 -18.81 -25.45 -6.70
CA ILE A 44 -17.92 -26.57 -6.45
C ILE A 44 -16.60 -26.12 -5.83
N ALA A 45 -15.97 -25.08 -6.38
CA ALA A 45 -14.70 -24.55 -5.87
C ALA A 45 -14.83 -24.07 -4.41
N LEU A 46 -15.89 -23.31 -4.09
CA LEU A 46 -16.16 -22.84 -2.72
C LEU A 46 -16.41 -24.02 -1.76
N SER A 47 -17.07 -25.10 -2.20
CA SER A 47 -17.26 -26.29 -1.36
C SER A 47 -15.94 -27.01 -1.04
N LYS A 48 -14.88 -26.72 -1.78
CA LYS A 48 -13.51 -27.22 -1.58
C LYS A 48 -12.56 -26.16 -1.01
N GLU A 49 -13.12 -25.03 -0.52
CA GLU A 49 -12.37 -23.91 0.04
C GLU A 49 -11.34 -23.29 -0.93
N VAL A 50 -11.70 -23.26 -2.23
CA VAL A 50 -10.86 -22.69 -3.30
C VAL A 50 -11.56 -21.52 -3.96
N ASN A 51 -10.86 -20.39 -4.07
CA ASN A 51 -11.27 -19.24 -4.87
C ASN A 51 -10.61 -19.29 -6.24
N LEU A 52 -11.41 -19.10 -7.29
CA LEU A 52 -10.95 -18.88 -8.67
C LEU A 52 -11.32 -17.46 -9.09
N ARG A 53 -10.65 -16.92 -10.11
CA ARG A 53 -11.01 -15.63 -10.68
C ARG A 53 -12.07 -15.81 -11.77
N TYR A 54 -13.25 -15.26 -11.56
CA TYR A 54 -14.35 -15.28 -12.53
C TYR A 54 -14.35 -13.94 -13.29
N LEU A 55 -14.26 -14.02 -14.63
CA LEU A 55 -14.19 -12.85 -15.51
C LEU A 55 -15.57 -12.57 -16.12
N ASP A 56 -15.89 -11.31 -16.39
CA ASP A 56 -17.19 -10.87 -16.91
C ASP A 56 -17.55 -11.49 -18.28
N ASN A 57 -16.54 -11.86 -19.06
CA ASN A 57 -16.72 -12.52 -20.36
C ASN A 57 -16.97 -14.04 -20.29
N GLY A 58 -17.24 -14.59 -19.11
CA GLY A 58 -17.51 -16.00 -18.89
C GLY A 58 -16.29 -16.89 -18.71
N MET A 59 -15.06 -16.35 -18.83
CA MET A 59 -13.83 -17.10 -18.61
C MET A 59 -13.46 -17.21 -17.12
N VAL A 60 -12.58 -18.15 -16.80
CA VAL A 60 -12.07 -18.35 -15.44
C VAL A 60 -10.55 -18.33 -15.44
N GLY A 61 -9.98 -17.53 -14.54
CA GLY A 61 -8.55 -17.47 -14.27
C GLY A 61 -8.17 -18.27 -13.04
N LEU A 62 -7.01 -18.92 -13.09
CA LEU A 62 -6.38 -19.54 -11.93
C LEU A 62 -4.87 -19.40 -12.01
N SER A 63 -4.22 -19.26 -10.86
CA SER A 63 -2.78 -19.11 -10.76
C SER A 63 -2.19 -20.17 -9.82
N ILE A 64 -1.02 -20.66 -10.17
CA ILE A 64 -0.26 -21.67 -9.42
C ILE A 64 0.97 -20.96 -8.80
N ASP A 65 1.15 -21.15 -7.52
CA ASP A 65 2.27 -20.61 -6.76
C ASP A 65 3.15 -21.70 -6.14
N GLU A 66 4.18 -21.29 -5.39
CA GLU A 66 5.10 -22.21 -4.70
C GLU A 66 4.44 -23.00 -3.57
N THR A 67 3.26 -22.62 -3.11
CA THR A 67 2.52 -23.35 -2.09
C THR A 67 1.63 -24.46 -2.69
N THR A 68 1.52 -24.53 -4.03
CA THR A 68 0.71 -25.51 -4.72
C THR A 68 1.48 -26.82 -4.85
N ASP A 69 1.16 -27.76 -3.98
CA ASP A 69 1.68 -29.13 -3.98
C ASP A 69 0.76 -30.09 -4.74
N ILE A 70 1.13 -31.38 -4.78
CA ILE A 70 0.34 -32.44 -5.43
C ILE A 70 -1.06 -32.58 -4.79
N LYS A 71 -1.21 -32.36 -3.48
CA LYS A 71 -2.51 -32.45 -2.81
C LYS A 71 -3.44 -31.35 -3.30
N LYS A 72 -2.94 -30.11 -3.35
CA LYS A 72 -3.70 -28.95 -3.88
C LYS A 72 -4.01 -29.11 -5.37
N LEU A 73 -3.07 -29.64 -6.14
CA LEU A 73 -3.31 -29.98 -7.55
C LEU A 73 -4.45 -30.97 -7.71
N ASN A 74 -4.51 -32.03 -6.90
CA ASN A 74 -5.61 -33.01 -6.92
C ASN A 74 -6.94 -32.37 -6.50
N VAL A 75 -6.96 -31.45 -5.54
CA VAL A 75 -8.17 -30.68 -5.22
C VAL A 75 -8.63 -29.86 -6.42
N LEU A 76 -7.72 -29.13 -7.08
CA LEU A 76 -8.06 -28.36 -8.29
C LEU A 76 -8.61 -29.27 -9.40
N LEU A 77 -7.94 -30.38 -9.70
CA LEU A 77 -8.41 -31.34 -10.71
C LEU A 77 -9.81 -31.87 -10.36
N SER A 78 -10.05 -32.22 -9.09
CA SER A 78 -11.37 -32.70 -8.66
C SER A 78 -12.48 -31.67 -8.88
N ILE A 79 -12.19 -30.35 -8.67
CA ILE A 79 -13.17 -29.27 -8.92
C ILE A 79 -13.58 -29.26 -10.40
N PHE A 80 -12.61 -29.30 -11.29
CA PHE A 80 -12.86 -29.23 -12.74
C PHE A 80 -13.48 -30.53 -13.29
N CYS A 81 -13.06 -31.71 -12.79
CA CYS A 81 -13.67 -32.99 -13.16
C CYS A 81 -15.14 -33.03 -12.76
N ILE A 82 -15.48 -32.64 -11.52
CA ILE A 82 -16.87 -32.60 -11.05
C ILE A 82 -17.69 -31.59 -11.87
N ALA A 83 -17.13 -30.42 -12.19
CA ALA A 83 -17.80 -29.42 -13.00
C ALA A 83 -18.11 -29.94 -14.43
N ALA A 84 -17.18 -30.69 -15.03
CA ALA A 84 -17.29 -31.27 -16.34
C ALA A 84 -18.09 -32.60 -16.36
N GLU A 85 -18.50 -33.12 -15.19
CA GLU A 85 -19.18 -34.42 -15.03
C GLU A 85 -18.31 -35.61 -15.50
N GLU A 86 -17.01 -35.47 -15.35
CA GLU A 86 -16.00 -36.46 -15.74
C GLU A 86 -15.38 -37.17 -14.53
N PRO A 87 -14.82 -38.38 -14.70
CA PRO A 87 -14.11 -39.07 -13.62
C PRO A 87 -12.96 -38.25 -13.02
N ILE A 88 -12.78 -38.36 -11.71
CA ILE A 88 -11.72 -37.65 -11.00
C ILE A 88 -10.35 -38.16 -11.45
N ILE A 89 -9.48 -37.22 -11.84
CA ILE A 89 -8.08 -37.49 -12.18
C ILE A 89 -7.27 -37.35 -10.91
N GLU A 90 -6.53 -38.40 -10.53
CA GLU A 90 -5.59 -38.38 -9.42
C GLU A 90 -4.14 -38.40 -9.95
N VAL A 91 -3.29 -37.59 -9.35
CA VAL A 91 -1.87 -37.39 -9.70
C VAL A 91 -1.02 -37.66 -8.49
N THR A 92 0.05 -38.41 -8.68
CA THR A 92 1.05 -38.73 -7.64
C THR A 92 2.36 -37.99 -7.85
N ASP A 93 2.65 -37.60 -9.09
CA ASP A 93 3.86 -36.86 -9.45
C ASP A 93 3.65 -36.03 -10.73
N VAL A 94 4.39 -34.95 -10.89
CA VAL A 94 4.38 -34.09 -12.08
C VAL A 94 5.78 -33.97 -12.66
N THR A 95 6.00 -34.63 -13.79
CA THR A 95 7.27 -34.63 -14.52
C THR A 95 7.23 -33.84 -15.83
N GLU A 96 6.28 -32.92 -15.96
CA GLU A 96 6.05 -32.19 -17.21
C GLU A 96 7.23 -31.27 -17.58
N ASN A 97 7.58 -31.32 -18.86
CA ASN A 97 8.55 -30.39 -19.42
C ASN A 97 7.95 -29.00 -19.58
N SER A 98 8.80 -27.99 -19.38
CA SER A 98 8.43 -26.59 -19.57
C SER A 98 7.88 -26.33 -20.99
N SER A 99 6.74 -25.65 -21.09
CA SER A 99 6.18 -25.12 -22.34
C SER A 99 6.89 -23.83 -22.79
N ILE A 100 7.77 -23.25 -21.95
CA ILE A 100 8.51 -22.02 -22.30
C ILE A 100 9.43 -22.30 -23.46
N ASN A 101 9.35 -21.45 -24.50
CA ASN A 101 10.23 -21.53 -25.66
C ASN A 101 11.71 -21.58 -25.23
N ARG A 102 12.48 -22.44 -25.88
CA ARG A 102 13.89 -22.70 -25.59
C ARG A 102 14.74 -21.43 -25.66
N GLU A 103 14.37 -20.49 -26.53
CA GLU A 103 15.06 -19.20 -26.70
C GLU A 103 14.83 -18.25 -25.52
N MET A 104 13.69 -18.37 -24.82
CA MET A 104 13.34 -17.55 -23.65
C MET A 104 13.91 -18.12 -22.35
N ARG A 105 14.48 -19.32 -22.36
CA ARG A 105 15.03 -19.95 -21.15
C ARG A 105 16.38 -19.35 -20.82
N ARG A 106 16.59 -19.08 -19.54
CA ARG A 106 17.89 -18.65 -19.02
C ARG A 106 18.97 -19.71 -19.35
N ARG A 107 20.08 -19.24 -19.91
CA ARG A 107 21.29 -20.06 -20.19
C ARG A 107 22.46 -19.70 -19.30
N THR A 108 22.39 -18.59 -18.58
CA THR A 108 23.44 -18.12 -17.68
C THR A 108 23.17 -18.63 -16.26
N SER A 109 24.24 -18.92 -15.52
CA SER A 109 24.16 -19.18 -14.08
C SER A 109 23.69 -17.94 -13.33
N PHE A 110 23.06 -18.12 -12.17
CA PHE A 110 22.53 -17.04 -11.33
C PHE A 110 22.75 -17.40 -9.86
N LEU A 111 22.69 -16.38 -8.97
CA LEU A 111 22.94 -16.53 -7.53
C LEU A 111 24.23 -17.29 -7.22
N THR A 112 25.29 -17.02 -7.99
CA THR A 112 26.58 -17.72 -7.89
C THR A 112 27.44 -17.25 -6.72
N HIS A 113 27.11 -16.11 -6.12
CA HIS A 113 27.82 -15.62 -4.96
C HIS A 113 27.60 -16.56 -3.77
N GLU A 114 28.68 -16.82 -3.03
CA GLU A 114 28.72 -17.81 -1.96
C GLU A 114 27.68 -17.54 -0.84
N VAL A 115 27.25 -16.28 -0.65
CA VAL A 115 26.22 -15.91 0.33
C VAL A 115 24.89 -16.63 0.12
N PHE A 116 24.54 -16.94 -1.13
CA PHE A 116 23.31 -17.66 -1.47
C PHE A 116 23.39 -19.17 -1.25
N ASN A 117 24.59 -19.68 -0.92
CA ASN A 117 24.85 -21.10 -0.81
C ASN A 117 25.53 -21.49 0.52
N LYS A 118 25.54 -20.59 1.51
CA LYS A 118 26.27 -20.78 2.77
C LYS A 118 25.41 -20.89 4.01
N TYR A 119 24.27 -20.23 4.06
CA TYR A 119 23.50 -20.06 5.29
C TYR A 119 22.17 -20.81 5.18
N HIS A 120 22.23 -22.14 5.36
CA HIS A 120 21.09 -23.03 5.15
C HIS A 120 20.35 -23.42 6.43
N THR A 121 20.93 -23.13 7.62
CA THR A 121 20.26 -23.36 8.89
C THR A 121 19.79 -22.06 9.52
N GLU A 122 18.75 -22.12 10.36
CA GLU A 122 18.25 -20.98 11.11
C GLU A 122 19.38 -20.29 11.89
N THR A 123 20.18 -21.06 12.62
CA THR A 123 21.27 -20.53 13.43
C THR A 123 22.33 -19.82 12.60
N GLU A 124 22.69 -20.36 11.45
CA GLU A 124 23.66 -19.71 10.55
C GLU A 124 23.11 -18.41 9.98
N MET A 125 21.83 -18.40 9.58
CA MET A 125 21.16 -17.21 9.07
C MET A 125 21.07 -16.13 10.15
N MET A 126 20.67 -16.46 11.38
CA MET A 126 20.63 -15.51 12.50
C MET A 126 22.00 -14.90 12.79
N ARG A 127 23.07 -15.71 12.79
CA ARG A 127 24.43 -15.22 13.00
C ARG A 127 24.90 -14.35 11.84
N TYR A 128 24.51 -14.68 10.60
CA TYR A 128 24.81 -13.89 9.43
C TYR A 128 24.13 -12.52 9.48
N ILE A 129 22.84 -12.47 9.77
CA ILE A 129 22.06 -11.22 9.94
C ILE A 129 22.71 -10.36 11.02
N LYS A 130 23.02 -10.93 12.19
CA LYS A 130 23.67 -10.19 13.30
C LYS A 130 25.05 -9.67 12.94
N ARG A 131 25.81 -10.39 12.11
CA ARG A 131 27.10 -9.92 11.60
C ARG A 131 26.96 -8.73 10.66
N LEU A 132 25.89 -8.71 9.83
CA LEU A 132 25.60 -7.57 8.97
C LEU A 132 25.12 -6.36 9.78
N GLU A 133 24.23 -6.57 10.73
CA GLU A 133 23.72 -5.53 11.62
C GLU A 133 24.84 -4.79 12.36
N ARG A 134 25.88 -5.52 12.80
CA ARG A 134 27.04 -4.94 13.52
C ARG A 134 27.94 -4.05 12.65
N LYS A 135 27.74 -4.04 11.34
CA LYS A 135 28.49 -3.15 10.43
C LYS A 135 27.92 -1.76 10.35
N ASP A 136 26.75 -1.56 10.93
CA ASP A 136 26.03 -0.30 10.91
C ASP A 136 25.49 0.03 12.32
N ILE A 137 24.90 1.21 12.47
CA ILE A 137 24.30 1.69 13.69
C ILE A 137 22.91 1.07 13.83
N SER A 138 22.59 0.49 14.99
CA SER A 138 21.26 -0.01 15.28
C SER A 138 20.64 0.69 16.48
N LEU A 139 19.32 0.74 16.54
CA LEU A 139 18.57 1.30 17.66
C LEU A 139 18.81 0.54 18.99
N ALA A 140 19.38 -0.67 18.94
CA ALA A 140 19.70 -1.46 20.13
C ALA A 140 20.93 -0.95 20.88
N HIS A 141 21.82 -0.20 20.24
CA HIS A 141 23.05 0.29 20.87
C HIS A 141 23.32 1.79 20.67
N SER A 142 22.49 2.51 19.94
CA SER A 142 22.71 3.93 19.74
C SER A 142 21.40 4.67 19.47
N MET A 143 21.43 5.97 19.73
CA MET A 143 20.38 6.87 19.24
C MET A 143 20.72 7.33 17.84
N ILE A 144 19.82 7.14 16.90
CA ILE A 144 19.96 7.65 15.54
C ILE A 144 19.45 9.09 15.51
N SER A 145 20.33 10.03 15.18
CA SER A 145 20.02 11.46 15.23
C SER A 145 18.98 11.91 14.18
N LEU A 146 19.03 11.33 13.01
CA LEU A 146 18.09 11.59 11.93
C LEU A 146 18.16 10.44 10.93
N GLY A 147 17.03 9.91 10.57
CA GLY A 147 16.92 8.87 9.57
C GLY A 147 15.48 8.80 9.13
N SER A 148 14.82 7.69 9.33
CA SER A 148 13.38 7.58 9.21
C SER A 148 12.67 8.28 10.38
N CYS A 149 13.17 9.43 10.79
CA CYS A 149 12.65 10.30 11.83
C CYS A 149 12.39 9.53 13.14
N THR A 150 11.14 9.33 13.46
CA THR A 150 10.66 8.81 14.74
C THR A 150 10.58 7.30 14.81
N MET A 151 11.31 6.58 13.97
CA MET A 151 11.47 5.13 14.12
C MET A 151 12.01 4.81 15.52
N LYS A 152 11.39 3.85 16.16
CA LYS A 152 11.72 3.41 17.52
C LYS A 152 11.79 1.90 17.61
N LEU A 153 12.35 1.38 18.68
CA LEU A 153 12.23 -0.03 19.00
C LEU A 153 10.78 -0.33 19.41
N ASN A 154 10.18 -1.31 18.76
CA ASN A 154 8.89 -1.86 19.14
C ASN A 154 9.07 -3.13 19.97
N ALA A 155 8.13 -3.43 20.85
CA ALA A 155 8.14 -4.68 21.60
C ALA A 155 7.93 -5.87 20.64
N ALA A 156 8.67 -6.96 20.86
CA ALA A 156 8.50 -8.17 20.06
C ALA A 156 7.06 -8.70 20.09
N GLN A 157 6.36 -8.52 21.21
CA GLN A 157 4.97 -8.91 21.38
C GLN A 157 4.01 -8.18 20.43
N GLU A 158 4.30 -6.93 20.05
CA GLU A 158 3.52 -6.16 19.09
C GLU A 158 3.64 -6.73 17.67
N MET A 159 4.71 -7.47 17.39
CA MET A 159 4.94 -8.12 16.08
C MET A 159 4.31 -9.52 15.99
N THR A 160 3.98 -10.15 17.11
CA THR A 160 3.43 -11.51 17.16
C THR A 160 2.18 -11.71 16.29
N PRO A 161 1.19 -10.79 16.25
CA PRO A 161 0.00 -10.94 15.40
C PRO A 161 0.30 -11.09 13.92
N LEU A 162 1.43 -10.58 13.42
CA LEU A 162 1.83 -10.69 12.02
C LEU A 162 2.07 -12.13 11.57
N SER A 163 2.38 -13.04 12.50
CA SER A 163 2.57 -14.47 12.21
C SER A 163 1.29 -15.30 12.30
N ASN A 164 0.15 -14.67 12.56
CA ASN A 164 -1.14 -15.37 12.61
C ASN A 164 -1.57 -15.79 11.19
N ALA A 165 -1.70 -17.10 10.97
CA ALA A 165 -2.05 -17.67 9.67
C ALA A 165 -3.39 -17.16 9.12
N GLY A 166 -4.35 -16.84 9.98
CA GLY A 166 -5.64 -16.28 9.58
C GLY A 166 -5.56 -14.90 8.94
N PHE A 167 -4.48 -14.14 9.24
CA PHE A 167 -4.19 -12.87 8.59
C PHE A 167 -3.16 -12.99 7.47
N MET A 168 -2.08 -13.77 7.70
CA MET A 168 -1.00 -13.90 6.72
C MET A 168 -1.40 -14.58 5.41
N ASN A 169 -2.25 -15.61 5.50
CA ASN A 169 -2.53 -16.48 4.36
C ASN A 169 -3.75 -16.05 3.54
N ILE A 170 -4.33 -14.89 3.83
CA ILE A 170 -5.46 -14.37 3.07
C ILE A 170 -4.98 -13.61 1.84
N HIS A 171 -5.55 -13.90 0.68
CA HIS A 171 -5.21 -13.19 -0.55
C HIS A 171 -5.84 -11.78 -0.54
N PRO A 172 -5.12 -10.72 -1.00
CA PRO A 172 -5.66 -9.35 -1.00
C PRO A 172 -6.96 -9.16 -1.79
N LEU A 173 -7.21 -9.99 -2.80
CA LEU A 173 -8.42 -9.96 -3.64
C LEU A 173 -9.40 -11.09 -3.30
N VAL A 174 -9.37 -11.62 -2.08
CA VAL A 174 -10.35 -12.59 -1.62
C VAL A 174 -11.75 -11.96 -1.63
N PRO A 175 -12.83 -12.71 -1.89
CA PRO A 175 -14.19 -12.20 -1.78
C PRO A 175 -14.48 -11.54 -0.44
N GLU A 176 -15.23 -10.45 -0.45
CA GLU A 176 -15.47 -9.58 0.72
C GLU A 176 -16.08 -10.33 1.89
N ASP A 177 -17.01 -11.25 1.63
CA ASP A 177 -17.63 -12.09 2.64
C ASP A 177 -16.66 -13.01 3.39
N GLN A 178 -15.47 -13.26 2.83
CA GLN A 178 -14.39 -14.03 3.43
C GLN A 178 -13.35 -13.15 4.16
N ALA A 179 -13.45 -11.82 4.07
CA ALA A 179 -12.49 -10.84 4.60
C ALA A 179 -13.02 -10.01 5.78
N LYS A 180 -14.11 -10.42 6.43
CA LYS A 180 -14.78 -9.67 7.51
C LYS A 180 -13.84 -9.23 8.64
N GLY A 181 -12.88 -10.07 9.02
CA GLY A 181 -11.89 -9.73 10.05
C GLY A 181 -11.00 -8.56 9.64
N TYR A 182 -10.59 -8.50 8.37
CA TYR A 182 -9.83 -7.37 7.84
C TYR A 182 -10.68 -6.10 7.76
N GLN A 183 -11.94 -6.22 7.34
CA GLN A 183 -12.87 -5.07 7.31
C GLN A 183 -13.02 -4.45 8.69
N THR A 184 -13.31 -5.26 9.70
CA THR A 184 -13.40 -4.81 11.10
C THR A 184 -12.11 -4.16 11.60
N LEU A 185 -10.95 -4.72 11.25
CA LEU A 185 -9.65 -4.17 11.64
C LEU A 185 -9.43 -2.80 10.98
N ILE A 186 -9.70 -2.67 9.68
CA ILE A 186 -9.55 -1.43 8.91
C ILE A 186 -10.49 -0.35 9.43
N GLU A 187 -11.76 -0.68 9.67
CA GLU A 187 -12.76 0.24 10.22
C GLU A 187 -12.35 0.75 11.60
N ASN A 188 -12.03 -0.15 12.52
CA ASN A 188 -11.61 0.21 13.88
C ASN A 188 -10.36 1.08 13.89
N LEU A 189 -9.35 0.73 13.07
CA LEU A 189 -8.13 1.53 12.97
C LEU A 189 -8.42 2.91 12.38
N SER A 190 -9.26 3.00 11.35
CA SER A 190 -9.65 4.26 10.73
C SER A 190 -10.35 5.18 11.76
N GLU A 191 -11.30 4.65 12.53
CA GLU A 191 -11.99 5.41 13.59
C GLU A 191 -11.02 5.90 14.68
N GLN A 192 -10.10 5.05 15.13
CA GLN A 192 -9.10 5.44 16.13
C GLN A 192 -8.19 6.55 15.60
N LEU A 193 -7.74 6.45 14.34
CA LEU A 193 -6.91 7.47 13.72
C LEU A 193 -7.67 8.78 13.50
N LYS A 194 -8.95 8.75 13.16
CA LYS A 194 -9.79 9.94 13.08
C LYS A 194 -9.85 10.68 14.43
N VAL A 195 -10.06 9.94 15.51
CA VAL A 195 -10.09 10.52 16.88
C VAL A 195 -8.72 11.13 17.24
N ILE A 196 -7.61 10.43 16.95
CA ILE A 196 -6.25 10.91 17.26
C ILE A 196 -5.92 12.17 16.47
N THR A 197 -6.34 12.25 15.22
CA THR A 197 -5.97 13.34 14.29
C THR A 197 -6.98 14.49 14.25
N GLY A 198 -8.19 14.27 14.73
CA GLY A 198 -9.29 15.26 14.66
C GLY A 198 -9.90 15.40 13.26
N PHE A 199 -9.70 14.45 12.37
CA PHE A 199 -10.25 14.44 11.02
C PHE A 199 -11.60 13.73 10.92
N ALA A 200 -12.37 14.10 9.89
CA ALA A 200 -13.68 13.51 9.60
C ALA A 200 -13.56 12.23 8.77
N GLY A 201 -12.60 12.15 7.87
CA GLY A 201 -12.36 10.99 7.00
C GLY A 201 -10.94 10.46 7.10
N MET A 202 -10.78 9.15 6.84
CA MET A 202 -9.47 8.47 6.85
C MET A 202 -9.42 7.41 5.76
N THR A 203 -8.30 7.30 5.05
CA THR A 203 -8.00 6.16 4.17
C THR A 203 -6.70 5.49 4.58
N LEU A 204 -6.67 4.16 4.55
CA LEU A 204 -5.50 3.34 4.83
C LEU A 204 -4.84 2.78 3.55
N GLN A 205 -5.31 3.15 2.37
CA GLN A 205 -4.83 2.61 1.10
C GLN A 205 -3.37 2.98 0.75
N PRO A 206 -2.86 4.20 1.04
CA PRO A 206 -1.49 4.54 0.71
C PRO A 206 -0.50 3.64 1.45
N ASN A 207 0.46 3.07 0.72
CA ASN A 207 1.43 2.10 1.24
C ASN A 207 2.73 2.72 1.77
N SER A 208 2.80 4.03 1.86
CA SER A 208 3.97 4.77 2.36
C SER A 208 3.61 6.22 2.67
N GLY A 209 4.49 6.95 3.37
CA GLY A 209 4.35 8.40 3.55
C GLY A 209 4.29 9.14 2.22
N ALA A 210 5.21 8.83 1.29
CA ALA A 210 5.21 9.45 -0.03
C ALA A 210 3.94 9.15 -0.85
N ALA A 211 3.39 7.92 -0.75
CA ALA A 211 2.09 7.61 -1.34
C ALA A 211 0.95 8.37 -0.65
N GLY A 212 1.06 8.59 0.67
CA GLY A 212 0.15 9.46 1.43
C GLY A 212 0.21 10.91 0.97
N GLU A 213 1.42 11.45 0.74
CA GLU A 213 1.60 12.80 0.18
C GLU A 213 0.90 12.93 -1.19
N TYR A 214 1.18 12.00 -2.10
CA TYR A 214 0.54 11.96 -3.41
C TYR A 214 -0.99 11.90 -3.28
N THR A 215 -1.50 11.00 -2.45
CA THR A 215 -2.95 10.81 -2.25
C THR A 215 -3.61 12.08 -1.72
N GLY A 216 -3.07 12.69 -0.66
CA GLY A 216 -3.64 13.90 -0.08
C GLY A 216 -3.62 15.09 -1.04
N LEU A 217 -2.56 15.25 -1.83
CA LEU A 217 -2.49 16.29 -2.86
C LEU A 217 -3.50 16.02 -4.00
N ARG A 218 -3.74 14.77 -4.37
CA ARG A 218 -4.78 14.38 -5.34
C ARG A 218 -6.19 14.66 -4.82
N VAL A 219 -6.43 14.44 -3.51
CA VAL A 219 -7.70 14.81 -2.86
C VAL A 219 -7.94 16.32 -2.95
N ILE A 220 -6.93 17.14 -2.62
CA ILE A 220 -7.02 18.61 -2.76
C ILE A 220 -7.33 19.00 -4.21
N ARG A 221 -6.67 18.40 -5.18
CA ARG A 221 -6.92 18.69 -6.60
C ARG A 221 -8.35 18.34 -7.01
N ALA A 222 -8.81 17.14 -6.67
CA ALA A 222 -10.16 16.70 -7.00
C ALA A 222 -11.23 17.61 -6.39
N TYR A 223 -11.04 18.02 -5.15
CA TYR A 223 -11.91 19.01 -4.50
C TYR A 223 -11.93 20.34 -5.27
N GLN A 224 -10.75 20.90 -5.58
CA GLN A 224 -10.67 22.19 -6.30
C GLN A 224 -11.26 22.10 -7.70
N GLU A 225 -11.08 21.01 -8.41
CA GLU A 225 -11.73 20.75 -9.70
C GLU A 225 -13.25 20.72 -9.55
N SER A 226 -13.79 20.10 -8.51
CA SER A 226 -15.24 20.00 -8.26
C SER A 226 -15.90 21.33 -8.00
N ILE A 227 -15.19 22.29 -7.43
CA ILE A 227 -15.69 23.66 -7.16
C ILE A 227 -15.28 24.67 -8.25
N GLY A 228 -14.82 24.20 -9.43
CA GLY A 228 -14.43 25.05 -10.56
C GLY A 228 -13.09 25.78 -10.38
N GLN A 229 -12.26 25.38 -9.42
CA GLN A 229 -10.96 25.98 -9.11
C GLN A 229 -9.77 25.11 -9.56
N GLY A 230 -9.95 24.27 -10.57
CA GLY A 230 -8.89 23.38 -11.10
C GLY A 230 -7.68 24.12 -11.70
N HIS A 231 -7.76 25.45 -11.90
CA HIS A 231 -6.64 26.30 -12.31
C HIS A 231 -5.61 26.54 -11.20
N ARG A 232 -5.94 26.26 -9.92
CA ARG A 232 -5.02 26.39 -8.79
C ARG A 232 -3.95 25.31 -8.89
N ASN A 233 -2.73 25.72 -9.20
CA ASN A 233 -1.62 24.82 -9.51
C ASN A 233 -0.33 25.12 -8.74
N LYS A 234 -0.37 26.02 -7.77
CA LYS A 234 0.80 26.39 -6.96
C LYS A 234 0.67 25.88 -5.52
N ILE A 235 1.78 25.38 -4.98
CA ILE A 235 1.89 24.96 -3.58
C ILE A 235 3.02 25.74 -2.91
N LEU A 236 2.72 26.37 -1.77
CA LEU A 236 3.73 26.94 -0.90
C LEU A 236 4.38 25.84 -0.07
N ILE A 237 5.72 25.87 0.05
CA ILE A 237 6.49 24.89 0.82
C ILE A 237 7.61 25.63 1.57
N PRO A 238 7.69 25.53 2.91
CA PRO A 238 8.79 26.10 3.68
C PRO A 238 10.13 25.47 3.28
N SER A 239 11.20 26.27 3.34
CA SER A 239 12.57 25.80 3.04
C SER A 239 13.06 24.70 3.98
N SER A 240 12.44 24.55 5.15
CA SER A 240 12.67 23.48 6.12
C SER A 240 11.98 22.16 5.76
N ALA A 241 11.18 22.09 4.70
CA ALA A 241 10.42 20.90 4.35
C ALA A 241 11.32 19.74 3.93
N HIS A 242 10.83 18.51 4.14
CA HIS A 242 11.49 17.31 3.63
C HIS A 242 11.49 17.31 2.09
N GLY A 243 12.55 16.79 1.48
CA GLY A 243 12.70 16.76 0.01
C GLY A 243 11.60 16.02 -0.75
N THR A 244 10.85 15.13 -0.10
CA THR A 244 9.70 14.45 -0.71
C THR A 244 8.51 15.38 -0.92
N ASN A 245 8.34 16.43 -0.12
CA ASN A 245 7.20 17.34 -0.26
C ASN A 245 7.18 18.06 -1.62
N PRO A 246 8.25 18.74 -2.06
CA PRO A 246 8.27 19.32 -3.42
C PRO A 246 8.23 18.25 -4.52
N ALA A 247 8.81 17.07 -4.31
CA ALA A 247 8.76 15.98 -5.29
C ALA A 247 7.32 15.49 -5.50
N SER A 248 6.57 15.25 -4.42
CA SER A 248 5.16 14.84 -4.47
C SER A 248 4.27 15.93 -5.09
N ALA A 249 4.54 17.21 -4.79
CA ALA A 249 3.83 18.31 -5.41
C ALA A 249 4.00 18.32 -6.93
N VAL A 250 5.23 18.21 -7.41
CA VAL A 250 5.55 18.15 -8.86
C VAL A 250 4.92 16.89 -9.50
N GLN A 251 4.97 15.75 -8.83
CA GLN A 251 4.33 14.52 -9.33
C GLN A 251 2.82 14.67 -9.51
N CYS A 252 2.17 15.47 -8.66
CA CYS A 252 0.75 15.81 -8.78
C CYS A 252 0.46 16.93 -9.80
N GLY A 253 1.47 17.45 -10.49
CA GLY A 253 1.32 18.50 -11.49
C GLY A 253 1.24 19.92 -10.90
N TYR A 254 1.71 20.12 -9.69
CA TYR A 254 1.81 21.45 -9.07
C TYR A 254 3.18 22.09 -9.29
N THR A 255 3.20 23.41 -9.26
CA THR A 255 4.42 24.20 -9.19
C THR A 255 4.68 24.62 -7.75
N THR A 256 5.90 24.48 -7.28
CA THR A 256 6.27 24.80 -5.89
C THR A 256 6.76 26.25 -5.77
N VAL A 257 6.34 26.92 -4.71
CA VAL A 257 6.82 28.24 -4.30
C VAL A 257 7.42 28.09 -2.92
N THR A 258 8.72 28.34 -2.77
CA THR A 258 9.41 28.17 -1.49
C THR A 258 9.21 29.37 -0.59
N CYS A 259 8.79 29.14 0.67
CA CYS A 259 8.76 30.13 1.72
C CYS A 259 10.08 30.11 2.53
N ALA A 260 10.54 31.25 2.95
CA ALA A 260 11.72 31.36 3.80
C ALA A 260 11.45 30.87 5.23
N CYS A 261 12.51 30.51 5.93
CA CYS A 261 12.53 30.31 7.37
C CYS A 261 13.44 31.37 8.00
N ASP A 262 13.13 31.78 9.24
CA ASP A 262 13.97 32.68 10.02
C ASP A 262 15.28 32.02 10.49
N GLU A 263 16.15 32.76 11.15
CA GLU A 263 17.42 32.24 11.67
C GLU A 263 17.26 31.18 12.77
N LYS A 264 16.07 31.08 13.38
CA LYS A 264 15.72 30.07 14.38
C LYS A 264 15.08 28.81 13.75
N GLY A 265 14.80 28.86 12.44
CA GLY A 265 14.20 27.78 11.68
C GLY A 265 12.67 27.78 11.69
N ASN A 266 12.00 28.80 12.26
CA ASN A 266 10.55 28.95 12.11
C ASN A 266 10.22 29.44 10.70
N VAL A 267 8.99 29.24 10.27
CA VAL A 267 8.50 29.80 9.01
C VAL A 267 8.46 31.34 9.12
N ASP A 268 9.04 32.00 8.14
CA ASP A 268 8.90 33.47 8.04
C ASP A 268 7.45 33.77 7.57
N VAL A 269 6.63 34.19 8.55
CA VAL A 269 5.19 34.42 8.32
C VAL A 269 4.94 35.60 7.39
N GLU A 270 5.79 36.62 7.39
CA GLU A 270 5.65 37.77 6.49
C GLU A 270 5.99 37.38 5.04
N ASP A 271 7.06 36.59 4.83
CA ASP A 271 7.39 36.05 3.51
C ASP A 271 6.27 35.08 3.02
N LEU A 272 5.76 34.21 3.92
CA LEU A 272 4.65 33.34 3.60
C LEU A 272 3.40 34.11 3.18
N ARG A 273 3.02 35.16 3.95
CA ARG A 273 1.87 36.02 3.66
C ARG A 273 2.03 36.69 2.29
N ALA A 274 3.17 37.31 2.05
CA ALA A 274 3.44 38.00 0.80
C ALA A 274 3.34 37.04 -0.41
N LYS A 275 3.89 35.84 -0.29
CA LYS A 275 3.82 34.81 -1.33
C LYS A 275 2.43 34.22 -1.51
N ALA A 276 1.68 34.04 -0.43
CA ALA A 276 0.29 33.58 -0.49
C ALA A 276 -0.60 34.60 -1.21
N GLU A 277 -0.48 35.86 -0.88
CA GLU A 277 -1.22 36.95 -1.52
C GLU A 277 -0.85 37.13 -2.99
N ALA A 278 0.46 37.12 -3.30
CA ALA A 278 0.96 37.23 -4.68
C ALA A 278 0.50 36.09 -5.60
N ASN A 279 0.18 34.93 -5.05
CA ASN A 279 -0.26 33.76 -5.79
C ASN A 279 -1.72 33.37 -5.48
N LYS A 280 -2.50 34.24 -4.85
CA LYS A 280 -3.82 33.93 -4.28
C LYS A 280 -4.76 33.20 -5.25
N ASP A 281 -4.80 33.62 -6.50
CA ASP A 281 -5.70 33.04 -7.50
C ASP A 281 -5.27 31.65 -7.97
N GLU A 282 -3.99 31.34 -7.90
CA GLU A 282 -3.41 30.07 -8.36
C GLU A 282 -2.97 29.15 -7.21
N LEU A 283 -3.07 29.64 -5.95
CA LEU A 283 -2.62 28.90 -4.79
C LEU A 283 -3.57 27.75 -4.46
N ALA A 284 -3.07 26.52 -4.57
CA ALA A 284 -3.80 25.30 -4.25
C ALA A 284 -3.68 24.93 -2.77
N ALA A 285 -2.46 24.95 -2.23
CA ALA A 285 -2.20 24.56 -0.85
C ALA A 285 -0.89 25.13 -0.30
N LEU A 286 -0.78 25.12 1.02
CA LEU A 286 0.47 25.08 1.76
C LEU A 286 0.77 23.62 2.10
N MET A 287 2.00 23.17 1.93
CA MET A 287 2.48 21.87 2.43
C MET A 287 3.52 22.10 3.52
N ILE A 288 3.20 21.78 4.76
CA ILE A 288 4.01 22.06 5.94
C ILE A 288 4.21 20.80 6.79
N THR A 289 5.42 20.60 7.30
CA THR A 289 5.74 19.56 8.29
C THR A 289 5.62 20.13 9.70
N TYR A 290 4.86 19.48 10.59
CA TYR A 290 4.70 19.95 11.95
C TYR A 290 4.78 18.81 12.99
N PRO A 291 5.69 18.88 13.99
CA PRO A 291 6.83 19.82 14.06
C PRO A 291 7.72 19.75 12.82
N SER A 292 8.50 20.81 12.56
CA SER A 292 9.35 20.89 11.37
C SER A 292 10.45 19.82 11.36
N THR A 293 11.13 19.64 10.22
CA THR A 293 12.31 18.75 10.13
C THR A 293 13.46 19.18 11.05
N HIS A 294 13.47 20.43 11.49
CA HIS A 294 14.42 20.95 12.48
C HIS A 294 13.98 20.69 13.94
N GLY A 295 12.83 20.01 14.14
CA GLY A 295 12.27 19.73 15.47
C GLY A 295 11.57 20.93 16.12
N ILE A 296 11.19 21.93 15.34
CA ILE A 296 10.58 23.16 15.85
C ILE A 296 9.05 23.02 15.82
N PHE A 297 8.42 23.27 16.97
CA PHE A 297 6.99 23.56 17.05
C PHE A 297 6.77 25.02 16.67
N GLU A 298 6.21 25.23 15.48
CA GLU A 298 5.90 26.54 14.94
C GLU A 298 4.89 27.27 15.83
N PRO A 299 5.27 28.38 16.52
CA PRO A 299 4.37 29.05 17.45
C PRO A 299 3.16 29.67 16.75
N GLU A 300 3.35 30.10 15.50
CA GLU A 300 2.37 30.83 14.71
C GLU A 300 1.59 29.92 13.74
N ILE A 301 1.61 28.61 13.97
CA ILE A 301 1.00 27.64 13.06
C ILE A 301 -0.47 27.93 12.76
N LYS A 302 -1.26 28.40 13.73
CA LYS A 302 -2.65 28.76 13.49
C LYS A 302 -2.79 29.98 12.59
N GLN A 303 -1.98 31.02 12.82
CA GLN A 303 -1.94 32.18 11.94
C GLN A 303 -1.53 31.81 10.52
N ILE A 304 -0.58 30.88 10.36
CA ILE A 304 -0.17 30.35 9.06
C ILE A 304 -1.34 29.68 8.36
N CYS A 305 -2.07 28.82 9.06
CA CYS A 305 -3.27 28.16 8.51
C CYS A 305 -4.33 29.19 8.09
N ASP A 306 -4.60 30.20 8.93
CA ASP A 306 -5.58 31.24 8.65
C ASP A 306 -5.23 32.08 7.40
N ILE A 307 -3.95 32.39 7.19
CA ILE A 307 -3.46 33.09 5.99
C ILE A 307 -3.77 32.27 4.72
N ILE A 308 -3.51 30.98 4.76
CA ILE A 308 -3.71 30.08 3.62
C ILE A 308 -5.20 29.92 3.31
N HIS A 309 -6.03 29.70 4.33
CA HIS A 309 -7.48 29.61 4.18
C HIS A 309 -8.11 30.91 3.66
N ALA A 310 -7.61 32.09 4.11
CA ALA A 310 -8.05 33.38 3.59
C ALA A 310 -7.76 33.57 2.09
N CYS A 311 -6.79 32.83 1.54
CA CYS A 311 -6.52 32.76 0.11
C CYS A 311 -7.38 31.73 -0.63
N GLY A 312 -8.26 30.98 0.04
CA GLY A 312 -9.05 29.90 -0.53
C GLY A 312 -8.27 28.62 -0.83
N ALA A 313 -7.08 28.49 -0.28
CA ALA A 313 -6.19 27.35 -0.42
C ALA A 313 -6.32 26.37 0.76
N GLN A 314 -5.83 25.15 0.60
CA GLN A 314 -5.88 24.11 1.63
C GLN A 314 -4.56 23.99 2.39
N VAL A 315 -4.61 23.50 3.63
CA VAL A 315 -3.41 23.22 4.44
C VAL A 315 -3.16 21.72 4.45
N TYR A 316 -2.08 21.29 3.80
CA TYR A 316 -1.55 19.95 3.86
C TYR A 316 -0.48 19.86 4.95
N MET A 317 -0.70 19.05 5.98
CA MET A 317 0.29 18.79 7.02
C MET A 317 0.99 17.45 6.77
N ASP A 318 2.31 17.47 6.69
CA ASP A 318 3.14 16.28 6.74
C ASP A 318 3.19 15.77 8.20
N GLY A 319 2.55 14.63 8.43
CA GLY A 319 2.40 14.00 9.75
C GLY A 319 3.50 12.99 10.08
N ALA A 320 4.65 13.05 9.44
CA ALA A 320 5.77 12.16 9.74
C ALA A 320 6.21 12.23 11.21
N ASN A 321 6.03 13.41 11.85
CA ASN A 321 6.38 13.68 13.23
C ASN A 321 5.16 13.62 14.19
N MET A 322 4.13 12.88 13.86
CA MET A 322 2.88 12.79 14.63
C MET A 322 3.08 12.37 16.09
N ASN A 323 4.12 11.60 16.40
CA ASN A 323 4.47 11.21 17.78
C ASN A 323 4.68 12.41 18.71
N ALA A 324 5.04 13.58 18.20
CA ALA A 324 5.20 14.81 18.98
C ALA A 324 3.86 15.53 19.26
N GLN A 325 2.79 15.14 18.58
CA GLN A 325 1.46 15.74 18.70
C GLN A 325 0.50 14.88 19.56
N VAL A 326 0.59 13.55 19.43
CA VAL A 326 -0.35 12.62 20.09
C VAL A 326 -0.45 12.88 21.59
N GLY A 327 -1.68 13.09 22.07
CA GLY A 327 -1.98 13.38 23.45
C GLY A 327 -1.81 14.85 23.86
N LEU A 328 -1.26 15.69 23.01
CA LEU A 328 -1.05 17.14 23.27
C LEU A 328 -1.90 18.01 22.34
N THR A 329 -1.93 17.66 21.06
CA THR A 329 -2.67 18.36 20.02
C THR A 329 -2.95 17.41 18.87
N ASN A 330 -3.59 17.88 17.80
CA ASN A 330 -3.81 17.11 16.58
C ASN A 330 -3.92 18.01 15.33
N PRO A 331 -3.69 17.46 14.14
CA PRO A 331 -3.73 18.24 12.89
C PRO A 331 -5.04 18.99 12.65
N GLY A 332 -6.19 18.36 12.91
CA GLY A 332 -7.50 18.99 12.73
C GLY A 332 -7.70 20.22 13.61
N THR A 333 -7.31 20.16 14.91
CA THR A 333 -7.37 21.29 15.82
C THR A 333 -6.40 22.41 15.47
N ILE A 334 -5.26 22.05 14.87
CA ILE A 334 -4.25 23.02 14.41
C ILE A 334 -4.79 23.82 13.22
N GLY A 335 -5.58 23.20 12.35
CA GLY A 335 -6.16 23.83 11.16
C GLY A 335 -5.69 23.18 9.84
N ALA A 336 -5.17 21.98 9.90
CA ALA A 336 -4.86 21.22 8.68
C ALA A 336 -6.15 20.64 8.04
N ASP A 337 -6.20 20.68 6.71
CA ASP A 337 -7.29 20.08 5.93
C ASP A 337 -6.98 18.65 5.54
N VAL A 338 -5.70 18.35 5.33
CA VAL A 338 -5.18 17.02 4.97
C VAL A 338 -3.91 16.73 5.76
N CYS A 339 -3.77 15.50 6.22
CA CYS A 339 -2.53 15.04 6.84
C CYS A 339 -2.27 13.57 6.50
N HIS A 340 -1.07 13.23 6.02
CA HIS A 340 -0.66 11.84 6.00
C HIS A 340 0.05 11.45 7.30
N LEU A 341 -0.04 10.18 7.65
CA LEU A 341 0.64 9.60 8.80
C LEU A 341 1.66 8.55 8.36
N ASN A 342 2.63 8.28 9.23
CA ASN A 342 3.55 7.18 9.08
C ASN A 342 3.38 6.24 10.30
N LEU A 343 2.57 5.19 10.19
CA LEU A 343 2.28 4.32 11.33
C LEU A 343 3.54 3.60 11.82
N HIS A 344 4.48 3.31 10.95
CA HIS A 344 5.78 2.73 11.29
C HIS A 344 6.72 3.69 12.03
N LYS A 345 6.41 4.98 12.12
CA LYS A 345 7.18 5.96 12.89
C LYS A 345 6.55 6.19 14.27
N THR A 346 5.30 6.57 14.32
CA THR A 346 4.58 6.93 15.55
C THR A 346 4.04 5.72 16.29
N PHE A 347 3.57 4.72 15.57
CA PHE A 347 2.96 3.51 16.11
C PHE A 347 3.85 2.28 15.89
N ALA A 348 3.36 1.09 16.23
CA ALA A 348 4.12 -0.16 16.19
C ALA A 348 4.05 -0.90 14.84
N SER A 349 3.56 -0.26 13.78
CA SER A 349 3.51 -0.89 12.46
C SER A 349 4.94 -1.24 11.99
N PRO A 350 5.21 -2.47 11.55
CA PRO A 350 6.51 -2.84 11.02
C PRO A 350 6.77 -2.15 9.68
N HIS A 351 8.04 -2.09 9.29
CA HIS A 351 8.50 -1.47 8.05
C HIS A 351 8.49 -2.44 6.85
N GLY A 352 7.60 -3.44 6.87
CA GLY A 352 7.40 -4.38 5.78
C GLY A 352 8.63 -5.20 5.38
N GLY A 353 9.52 -5.51 6.32
CA GLY A 353 10.77 -6.20 6.02
C GLY A 353 11.83 -5.33 5.35
N GLY A 354 11.67 -4.01 5.40
CA GLY A 354 12.62 -3.03 4.82
C GLY A 354 11.96 -1.94 3.99
N GLY A 355 10.66 -2.06 3.68
CA GLY A 355 9.87 -1.04 3.02
C GLY A 355 8.85 -0.38 3.96
N PRO A 356 8.31 0.80 3.63
CA PRO A 356 7.20 1.38 4.38
C PRO A 356 5.96 0.50 4.24
N GLY A 357 5.14 0.44 5.30
CA GLY A 357 3.96 -0.44 5.32
C GLY A 357 2.70 0.29 4.89
N VAL A 358 2.38 1.40 5.57
CA VAL A 358 1.13 2.14 5.36
C VAL A 358 1.32 3.62 5.70
N GLY A 359 0.70 4.47 4.90
CA GLY A 359 0.68 5.93 5.08
C GLY A 359 -0.75 6.46 5.07
N PRO A 360 -1.52 6.28 6.15
CA PRO A 360 -2.89 6.76 6.20
C PRO A 360 -3.01 8.25 5.90
N VAL A 361 -4.10 8.64 5.24
CA VAL A 361 -4.40 10.04 4.97
C VAL A 361 -5.71 10.40 5.64
N GLY A 362 -5.65 11.36 6.56
CA GLY A 362 -6.80 11.97 7.19
C GLY A 362 -7.18 13.27 6.52
N VAL A 363 -8.48 13.55 6.45
CA VAL A 363 -9.01 14.75 5.79
C VAL A 363 -10.15 15.41 6.56
N ALA A 364 -10.25 16.73 6.42
CA ALA A 364 -11.39 17.50 6.90
C ALA A 364 -12.68 17.10 6.16
N GLU A 365 -13.85 17.42 6.75
CA GLU A 365 -15.15 16.94 6.29
C GLU A 365 -15.45 17.24 4.82
N HIS A 366 -15.12 18.44 4.34
CA HIS A 366 -15.37 18.85 2.95
C HIS A 366 -14.53 18.06 1.92
N LEU A 367 -13.49 17.37 2.36
CA LEU A 367 -12.62 16.57 1.51
C LEU A 367 -12.94 15.06 1.53
N VAL A 368 -13.83 14.62 2.44
CA VAL A 368 -14.20 13.20 2.56
C VAL A 368 -14.68 12.58 1.25
N PRO A 369 -15.52 13.24 0.42
CA PRO A 369 -16.00 12.68 -0.84
C PRO A 369 -14.90 12.42 -1.90
N PHE A 370 -13.71 12.97 -1.68
CA PHE A 370 -12.59 12.87 -2.61
C PHE A 370 -11.53 11.85 -2.17
N LEU A 371 -11.75 11.15 -1.07
CA LEU A 371 -10.89 10.05 -0.65
C LEU A 371 -10.91 8.92 -1.69
N PRO A 372 -9.78 8.21 -1.90
CA PRO A 372 -9.74 7.14 -2.88
C PRO A 372 -10.62 5.97 -2.48
N GLY A 373 -11.47 5.53 -3.40
CA GLY A 373 -12.19 4.27 -3.30
C GLY A 373 -11.40 3.10 -3.88
N HIS A 374 -12.03 1.94 -3.99
CA HIS A 374 -11.42 0.74 -4.54
C HIS A 374 -12.25 0.18 -5.68
N PHE A 375 -11.63 -0.04 -6.84
CA PHE A 375 -12.32 -0.48 -8.07
C PHE A 375 -13.02 -1.85 -7.95
N MET A 376 -12.57 -2.71 -7.02
CA MET A 376 -13.16 -4.04 -6.79
C MET A 376 -14.35 -4.02 -5.84
N PHE A 377 -14.40 -3.05 -4.92
CA PHE A 377 -15.39 -3.01 -3.84
C PHE A 377 -16.39 -1.87 -3.98
N GLY A 378 -16.34 -1.17 -5.13
CA GLY A 378 -17.19 -0.02 -5.40
C GLY A 378 -16.83 1.21 -4.56
N ASN A 379 -17.19 2.37 -5.07
CA ASN A 379 -17.28 3.59 -4.27
C ASN A 379 -18.76 3.77 -3.94
N GLU A 380 -19.21 3.23 -2.85
CA GLU A 380 -20.34 3.83 -2.15
C GLU A 380 -19.76 4.88 -1.19
N ALA A 381 -19.33 6.01 -1.74
CA ALA A 381 -19.10 7.25 -1.03
C ALA A 381 -20.09 8.27 -1.54
#